data_37b29d3c6be998a2ec2d71f4e3aa5e35
#
_entry.id   37b29d3c6be998a2ec2d71f4e3aa5e35
#
_cell.length_a   1.000
_cell.length_b   1.000
_cell.length_c   1.000
_cell.angle_alpha   90.00
_cell.angle_beta   90.00
_cell.angle_gamma   90.00
#
_symmetry.space_group_name_H-M   'P 1'
#
loop_
_entity.id
_entity.type
_entity.pdbx_description
1 polymer ?
#
loop_
_entity_poly.entity_id
_entity_poly.type
_entity_poly.pdbx_seq_one_letter_code
_entity_poly.pdbx_strand_id
1 'polypeptide(L)'
;MKLQCTQENLDKALSNISRAVANRTTLPITQNVLLKANNGKLQLSATNLEMAINTWIGCEISDEGETTIPARIFTDLIKSYPNDNIDLNLNNNNLIIKCGPYNSNLITQSSEEFPPIPESDSLDPTFIISPSPFSKLINSVIFSAAQDQSRPVLTGVKFSITNNKLTLATADGFRLSIISFELENENIPEIDFIVPAKSLLEVSRILPFTKDDISIFMTKASNQVIFKM
;
A
#
# COMPACT_ATOMS: atom_id res chain seq x y z
N MET A 1 -17.92 -9.87 12.52
CA MET A 1 -17.57 -8.51 12.06
C MET A 1 -18.83 -7.80 11.58
N LYS A 2 -19.18 -6.67 12.19
CA LYS A 2 -20.32 -5.85 11.77
C LYS A 2 -19.96 -4.38 11.92
N LEU A 3 -20.06 -3.59 10.84
CA LEU A 3 -19.68 -2.19 10.82
C LEU A 3 -20.47 -1.38 9.80
N GLN A 4 -20.44 -0.05 9.94
CA GLN A 4 -20.98 0.90 8.98
C GLN A 4 -19.90 1.93 8.60
N CYS A 5 -19.77 2.24 7.31
CA CYS A 5 -18.89 3.26 6.78
C CYS A 5 -19.56 3.97 5.58
N THR A 6 -18.99 5.08 5.10
CA THR A 6 -19.49 5.74 3.90
C THR A 6 -18.97 5.06 2.63
N GLN A 7 -19.80 5.00 1.58
CA GLN A 7 -19.43 4.47 0.27
C GLN A 7 -18.19 5.20 -0.28
N GLU A 8 -18.14 6.52 -0.17
CA GLU A 8 -17.03 7.33 -0.69
C GLU A 8 -15.68 6.97 -0.06
N ASN A 9 -15.63 6.80 1.27
CA ASN A 9 -14.40 6.42 1.95
C ASN A 9 -13.96 5.00 1.59
N LEU A 10 -14.93 4.08 1.51
CA LEU A 10 -14.65 2.70 1.15
C LEU A 10 -14.16 2.57 -0.31
N ASP A 11 -14.76 3.28 -1.26
CA ASP A 11 -14.34 3.28 -2.67
C ASP A 11 -12.94 3.89 -2.85
N LYS A 12 -12.64 5.01 -2.16
CA LYS A 12 -11.29 5.60 -2.16
C LYS A 12 -10.25 4.62 -1.62
N ALA A 13 -10.54 3.97 -0.49
CA ALA A 13 -9.64 2.99 0.11
C ALA A 13 -9.39 1.80 -0.82
N LEU A 14 -10.46 1.22 -1.40
CA LEU A 14 -10.37 0.11 -2.36
C LEU A 14 -9.59 0.52 -3.62
N SER A 15 -9.78 1.73 -4.11
CA SER A 15 -9.03 2.25 -5.28
C SER A 15 -7.53 2.36 -4.99
N ASN A 16 -7.14 2.71 -3.77
CA ASN A 16 -5.73 2.77 -3.35
C ASN A 16 -5.11 1.37 -3.27
N ILE A 17 -5.75 0.44 -2.55
CA ILE A 17 -5.19 -0.89 -2.33
C ILE A 17 -5.25 -1.79 -3.57
N SER A 18 -6.14 -1.53 -4.54
CA SER A 18 -6.25 -2.30 -5.78
C SER A 18 -4.94 -2.36 -6.58
N ARG A 19 -4.05 -1.40 -6.37
CA ARG A 19 -2.70 -1.33 -6.97
C ARG A 19 -1.78 -2.44 -6.49
N ALA A 20 -2.00 -2.95 -5.27
CA ALA A 20 -1.23 -4.04 -4.67
C ALA A 20 -1.90 -5.41 -4.82
N VAL A 21 -3.09 -5.49 -5.43
CA VAL A 21 -3.75 -6.78 -5.68
C VAL A 21 -3.02 -7.55 -6.78
N ALA A 22 -2.74 -8.82 -6.56
CA ALA A 22 -2.08 -9.66 -7.54
C ALA A 22 -3.00 -9.98 -8.73
N ASN A 23 -2.54 -9.70 -9.96
CA ASN A 23 -3.28 -10.07 -11.17
C ASN A 23 -3.03 -11.54 -11.59
N ARG A 24 -1.78 -12.01 -11.41
CA ARG A 24 -1.36 -13.39 -11.65
C ARG A 24 -0.50 -13.81 -10.47
N THR A 25 -0.83 -14.91 -9.84
CA THR A 25 -0.17 -15.33 -8.60
C THR A 25 -0.21 -16.85 -8.46
N THR A 26 0.79 -17.39 -7.79
CA THR A 26 0.81 -18.78 -7.31
C THR A 26 0.06 -18.95 -5.99
N LEU A 27 -0.25 -17.85 -5.29
CA LEU A 27 -0.98 -17.83 -4.02
C LEU A 27 -2.33 -17.12 -4.20
N PRO A 28 -3.43 -17.86 -4.46
CA PRO A 28 -4.74 -17.29 -4.84
C PRO A 28 -5.28 -16.23 -3.88
N ILE A 29 -5.01 -16.34 -2.58
CA ILE A 29 -5.51 -15.41 -1.57
C ILE A 29 -4.99 -13.97 -1.77
N THR A 30 -3.88 -13.77 -2.49
CA THR A 30 -3.36 -12.44 -2.82
C THR A 30 -4.19 -11.68 -3.88
N GLN A 31 -5.21 -12.35 -4.46
CA GLN A 31 -6.24 -11.68 -5.27
C GLN A 31 -7.36 -11.10 -4.42
N ASN A 32 -7.36 -11.39 -3.12
CA ASN A 32 -8.32 -10.87 -2.17
C ASN A 32 -7.79 -9.60 -1.47
N VAL A 33 -8.72 -8.84 -0.92
CA VAL A 33 -8.48 -7.78 0.05
C VAL A 33 -8.75 -8.35 1.44
N LEU A 34 -7.84 -8.14 2.37
CA LEU A 34 -8.06 -8.38 3.79
C LEU A 34 -8.81 -7.18 4.38
N LEU A 35 -9.93 -7.44 5.02
CA LEU A 35 -10.72 -6.50 5.80
C LEU A 35 -10.53 -6.83 7.28
N LYS A 36 -10.09 -5.87 8.08
CA LYS A 36 -9.92 -6.02 9.53
C LYS A 36 -10.57 -4.84 10.24
N ALA A 37 -11.63 -5.11 10.98
CA ALA A 37 -12.37 -4.12 11.75
C ALA A 37 -11.92 -4.16 13.22
N ASN A 38 -11.28 -3.09 13.69
CA ASN A 38 -10.79 -2.96 15.04
C ASN A 38 -10.67 -1.49 15.45
N ASN A 39 -10.92 -1.18 16.73
CA ASN A 39 -10.71 0.14 17.34
C ASN A 39 -11.34 1.31 16.55
N GLY A 40 -12.57 1.16 16.05
CA GLY A 40 -13.28 2.21 15.30
C GLY A 40 -12.74 2.47 13.89
N LYS A 41 -11.87 1.61 13.38
CA LYS A 41 -11.29 1.70 12.03
C LYS A 41 -11.46 0.38 11.27
N LEU A 42 -11.73 0.49 9.99
CA LEU A 42 -11.61 -0.61 9.05
C LEU A 42 -10.27 -0.49 8.33
N GLN A 43 -9.39 -1.44 8.56
CA GLN A 43 -8.17 -1.63 7.79
C GLN A 43 -8.48 -2.46 6.56
N LEU A 44 -8.03 -1.98 5.41
CA LEU A 44 -8.05 -2.70 4.14
C LEU A 44 -6.61 -2.96 3.72
N SER A 45 -6.29 -4.20 3.41
CA SER A 45 -4.93 -4.60 3.04
C SER A 45 -4.92 -5.45 1.77
N ALA A 46 -3.95 -5.19 0.90
CA ALA A 46 -3.68 -6.00 -0.28
C ALA A 46 -2.18 -6.20 -0.48
N THR A 47 -1.80 -7.32 -1.06
CA THR A 47 -0.40 -7.62 -1.39
C THR A 47 -0.28 -8.49 -2.63
N ASN A 48 0.78 -8.26 -3.39
CA ASN A 48 1.21 -9.14 -4.49
C ASN A 48 2.53 -9.85 -4.18
N LEU A 49 2.94 -9.87 -2.90
CA LEU A 49 4.20 -10.41 -2.34
C LEU A 49 5.45 -9.56 -2.61
N GLU A 50 5.44 -8.68 -3.61
CA GLU A 50 6.51 -7.70 -3.84
C GLU A 50 6.21 -6.37 -3.15
N MET A 51 4.92 -6.04 -3.05
CA MET A 51 4.41 -4.81 -2.45
C MET A 51 3.14 -5.12 -1.66
N ALA A 52 2.93 -4.38 -0.57
CA ALA A 52 1.68 -4.37 0.16
C ALA A 52 1.21 -2.93 0.39
N ILE A 53 -0.10 -2.73 0.42
CA ILE A 53 -0.72 -1.44 0.77
C ILE A 53 -1.74 -1.70 1.86
N ASN A 54 -1.62 -0.94 2.95
CA ASN A 54 -2.60 -0.85 4.01
C ASN A 54 -3.27 0.53 3.96
N THR A 55 -4.57 0.57 4.10
CA THR A 55 -5.36 1.80 4.19
C THR A 55 -6.36 1.66 5.33
N TRP A 56 -6.56 2.72 6.10
CA TRP A 56 -7.52 2.75 7.20
C TRP A 56 -8.60 3.78 6.93
N ILE A 57 -9.84 3.40 7.17
CA ILE A 57 -10.99 4.34 7.15
C ILE A 57 -11.70 4.29 8.49
N GLY A 58 -12.23 5.44 8.92
CA GLY A 58 -13.09 5.53 10.10
C GLY A 58 -14.42 4.84 9.83
N CYS A 59 -14.91 4.07 10.79
CA CYS A 59 -16.18 3.39 10.70
C CYS A 59 -16.81 3.18 12.09
N GLU A 60 -18.13 2.98 12.12
CA GLU A 60 -18.84 2.56 13.33
C GLU A 60 -18.81 1.04 13.40
N ILE A 61 -18.13 0.48 14.40
CA ILE A 61 -17.98 -0.97 14.58
C ILE A 61 -18.94 -1.44 15.68
N SER A 62 -19.84 -2.37 15.34
CA SER A 62 -20.66 -3.08 16.32
C SER A 62 -20.00 -4.39 16.75
N ASP A 63 -19.36 -5.12 15.80
CA ASP A 63 -18.63 -6.36 16.09
C ASP A 63 -17.30 -6.33 15.33
N GLU A 64 -16.20 -6.49 16.06
CA GLU A 64 -14.86 -6.62 15.50
C GLU A 64 -14.68 -7.94 14.76
N GLY A 65 -13.64 -8.03 13.94
CA GLY A 65 -13.27 -9.25 13.24
C GLY A 65 -12.56 -8.98 11.92
N GLU A 66 -12.21 -10.05 11.24
CA GLU A 66 -11.48 -9.98 9.98
C GLU A 66 -11.94 -11.03 8.98
N THR A 67 -11.74 -10.79 7.71
CA THR A 67 -12.02 -11.70 6.61
C THR A 67 -11.32 -11.26 5.34
N THR A 68 -11.23 -12.14 4.35
CA THR A 68 -10.73 -11.77 3.02
C THR A 68 -11.82 -11.91 1.97
N ILE A 69 -11.80 -11.04 0.97
CA ILE A 69 -12.82 -10.96 -0.07
C ILE A 69 -12.17 -10.72 -1.44
N PRO A 70 -12.68 -11.33 -2.54
CA PRO A 70 -12.15 -11.10 -3.88
C PRO A 70 -12.16 -9.62 -4.24
N ALA A 71 -10.96 -9.03 -4.43
CA ALA A 71 -10.75 -7.60 -4.56
C ALA A 71 -11.54 -6.99 -5.71
N ARG A 72 -11.50 -7.62 -6.90
CA ARG A 72 -12.13 -7.08 -8.12
C ARG A 72 -13.64 -6.97 -7.97
N ILE A 73 -14.29 -8.07 -7.57
CA ILE A 73 -15.76 -8.12 -7.45
C ILE A 73 -16.23 -7.13 -6.37
N PHE A 74 -15.51 -7.09 -5.23
CA PHE A 74 -15.85 -6.17 -4.15
C PHE A 74 -15.70 -4.71 -4.56
N THR A 75 -14.59 -4.37 -5.23
CA THR A 75 -14.35 -3.00 -5.71
C THR A 75 -15.41 -2.56 -6.74
N ASP A 76 -15.72 -3.41 -7.72
CA ASP A 76 -16.71 -3.10 -8.75
C ASP A 76 -18.12 -2.93 -8.14
N LEU A 77 -18.47 -3.76 -7.13
CA LEU A 77 -19.73 -3.66 -6.42
C LEU A 77 -19.84 -2.34 -5.64
N ILE A 78 -18.83 -1.99 -4.83
CA ILE A 78 -18.83 -0.75 -4.04
C ILE A 78 -18.92 0.49 -4.95
N LYS A 79 -18.24 0.48 -6.09
CA LYS A 79 -18.34 1.56 -7.09
C LYS A 79 -19.72 1.72 -7.70
N SER A 80 -20.48 0.64 -7.79
CA SER A 80 -21.85 0.66 -8.37
C SER A 80 -22.89 1.25 -7.43
N TYR A 81 -22.61 1.35 -6.14
CA TYR A 81 -23.52 1.88 -5.13
C TYR A 81 -23.58 3.41 -5.13
N PRO A 82 -24.73 4.01 -4.75
CA PRO A 82 -24.82 5.44 -4.55
C PRO A 82 -23.94 5.90 -3.37
N ASN A 83 -23.64 7.18 -3.34
CA ASN A 83 -22.91 7.81 -2.22
C ASN A 83 -23.81 7.88 -0.98
N ASP A 84 -23.81 6.83 -0.18
CA ASP A 84 -24.60 6.64 1.04
C ASP A 84 -23.81 5.81 2.06
N ASN A 85 -24.39 5.52 3.21
CA ASN A 85 -23.80 4.63 4.19
C ASN A 85 -23.88 3.17 3.71
N ILE A 86 -22.80 2.45 3.95
CA ILE A 86 -22.68 1.02 3.67
C ILE A 86 -22.59 0.27 5.00
N ASP A 87 -23.50 -0.69 5.19
CA ASP A 87 -23.41 -1.67 6.25
C ASP A 87 -22.72 -2.94 5.75
N LEU A 88 -21.67 -3.35 6.45
CA LEU A 88 -20.97 -4.61 6.23
C LEU A 88 -21.26 -5.55 7.39
N ASN A 89 -21.79 -6.73 7.10
CA ASN A 89 -22.09 -7.75 8.11
C ASN A 89 -21.58 -9.12 7.67
N LEU A 90 -20.52 -9.59 8.32
CA LEU A 90 -19.97 -10.92 8.08
C LEU A 90 -20.75 -11.97 8.88
N ASN A 91 -21.36 -12.89 8.17
CA ASN A 91 -22.06 -14.04 8.75
C ASN A 91 -21.45 -15.33 8.19
N ASN A 92 -20.70 -16.05 9.01
CA ASN A 92 -19.84 -17.16 8.59
C ASN A 92 -18.93 -16.71 7.44
N ASN A 93 -19.01 -17.35 6.27
CA ASN A 93 -18.21 -17.04 5.07
C ASN A 93 -18.96 -16.16 4.07
N ASN A 94 -19.98 -15.41 4.49
CA ASN A 94 -20.76 -14.52 3.64
C ASN A 94 -20.69 -13.10 4.18
N LEU A 95 -20.21 -12.16 3.38
CA LEU A 95 -20.29 -10.73 3.67
C LEU A 95 -21.57 -10.18 3.04
N ILE A 96 -22.51 -9.79 3.92
CA ILE A 96 -23.73 -9.09 3.53
C ILE A 96 -23.40 -7.61 3.48
N ILE A 97 -23.70 -6.98 2.34
CA ILE A 97 -23.39 -5.57 2.05
C ILE A 97 -24.71 -4.87 1.74
N LYS A 98 -25.05 -3.85 2.52
CA LYS A 98 -26.27 -3.06 2.32
C LYS A 98 -25.91 -1.59 2.10
N CYS A 99 -26.58 -0.96 1.12
CA CYS A 99 -26.45 0.45 0.82
C CYS A 99 -27.84 0.97 0.43
N GLY A 100 -28.53 1.69 1.32
CA GLY A 100 -29.93 2.08 1.12
C GLY A 100 -30.82 0.88 0.79
N PRO A 101 -31.51 0.87 -0.38
CA PRO A 101 -32.37 -0.25 -0.79
C PRO A 101 -31.61 -1.43 -1.36
N TYR A 102 -30.32 -1.30 -1.64
CA TYR A 102 -29.52 -2.33 -2.28
C TYR A 102 -28.97 -3.31 -1.25
N ASN A 103 -28.99 -4.60 -1.59
CA ASN A 103 -28.48 -5.68 -0.74
C ASN A 103 -27.73 -6.69 -1.62
N SER A 104 -26.49 -7.00 -1.25
CA SER A 104 -25.64 -7.95 -1.98
C SER A 104 -24.94 -8.88 -1.00
N ASN A 105 -24.63 -10.08 -1.46
CA ASN A 105 -23.88 -11.09 -0.71
C ASN A 105 -22.63 -11.49 -1.49
N LEU A 106 -21.46 -11.48 -0.84
CA LEU A 106 -20.22 -11.97 -1.39
C LEU A 106 -19.64 -13.07 -0.50
N ILE A 107 -19.13 -14.12 -1.15
CA ILE A 107 -18.43 -15.20 -0.44
C ILE A 107 -17.04 -14.68 -0.04
N THR A 108 -16.68 -14.91 1.22
CA THR A 108 -15.40 -14.55 1.83
C THR A 108 -14.58 -15.80 2.14
N GLN A 109 -13.29 -15.59 2.40
CA GLN A 109 -12.35 -16.63 2.80
C GLN A 109 -11.70 -16.25 4.14
N SER A 110 -11.18 -17.25 4.87
CA SER A 110 -10.44 -17.00 6.12
C SER A 110 -9.23 -16.07 5.87
N SER A 111 -8.91 -15.26 6.86
CA SER A 111 -7.73 -14.41 6.88
C SER A 111 -6.43 -15.15 7.22
N GLU A 112 -6.52 -16.38 7.75
CA GLU A 112 -5.37 -17.15 8.26
C GLU A 112 -4.26 -17.41 7.23
N GLU A 113 -4.66 -17.59 5.96
CA GLU A 113 -3.70 -17.80 4.86
C GLU A 113 -3.20 -16.49 4.22
N PHE A 114 -3.72 -15.33 4.67
CA PHE A 114 -3.29 -14.06 4.11
C PHE A 114 -1.86 -13.73 4.58
N PRO A 115 -0.93 -13.36 3.66
CA PRO A 115 0.45 -13.07 4.02
C PRO A 115 0.54 -11.95 5.07
N PRO A 116 1.36 -12.11 6.13
CA PRO A 116 1.53 -11.07 7.12
C PRO A 116 2.18 -9.84 6.51
N ILE A 117 1.59 -8.67 6.74
CA ILE A 117 2.12 -7.38 6.32
C ILE A 117 2.73 -6.70 7.55
N PRO A 118 4.01 -6.32 7.51
CA PRO A 118 4.64 -5.65 8.64
C PRO A 118 4.04 -4.26 8.87
N GLU A 119 3.96 -3.89 10.15
CA GLU A 119 3.48 -2.58 10.59
C GLU A 119 4.65 -1.72 11.07
N SER A 120 4.52 -0.41 10.96
CA SER A 120 5.55 0.56 11.35
C SER A 120 5.46 1.02 12.81
N ASP A 121 4.42 0.62 13.55
CA ASP A 121 4.09 1.22 14.84
C ASP A 121 5.13 1.00 15.96
N SER A 122 5.99 0.00 15.81
CA SER A 122 7.10 -0.28 16.72
C SER A 122 8.49 0.15 16.20
N LEU A 123 8.52 0.91 15.11
CA LEU A 123 9.77 1.32 14.45
C LEU A 123 9.92 2.85 14.51
N ASP A 124 11.15 3.30 14.68
CA ASP A 124 11.48 4.71 14.46
C ASP A 124 11.69 4.96 12.96
N PRO A 125 11.26 6.11 12.42
CA PRO A 125 11.50 6.44 11.03
C PRO A 125 12.99 6.56 10.74
N THR A 126 13.45 5.92 9.67
CA THR A 126 14.84 6.04 9.20
C THR A 126 15.12 7.45 8.70
N PHE A 127 14.18 8.04 7.98
CA PHE A 127 14.16 9.44 7.60
C PHE A 127 12.75 9.89 7.24
N ILE A 128 12.57 11.22 7.17
CA ILE A 128 11.29 11.85 6.81
C ILE A 128 11.55 12.77 5.61
N ILE A 129 10.60 12.81 4.68
CA ILE A 129 10.69 13.64 3.48
C ILE A 129 9.31 14.15 3.06
N SER A 130 9.23 15.40 2.60
CA SER A 130 7.98 15.96 2.11
C SER A 130 7.56 15.37 0.75
N PRO A 131 6.24 15.25 0.48
CA PRO A 131 5.72 14.59 -0.73
C PRO A 131 6.22 15.18 -2.04
N SER A 132 6.26 16.51 -2.15
CA SER A 132 6.62 17.20 -3.39
C SER A 132 8.09 16.95 -3.81
N PRO A 133 9.12 17.17 -2.96
CA PRO A 133 10.49 16.78 -3.28
C PRO A 133 10.61 15.29 -3.61
N PHE A 134 9.97 14.42 -2.82
CA PHE A 134 10.08 12.98 -3.02
C PHE A 134 9.51 12.53 -4.36
N SER A 135 8.37 13.06 -4.76
CA SER A 135 7.78 12.81 -6.08
C SER A 135 8.72 13.24 -7.21
N LYS A 136 9.36 14.42 -7.09
CA LYS A 136 10.34 14.87 -8.08
C LYS A 136 11.55 13.94 -8.17
N LEU A 137 12.10 13.51 -7.04
CA LEU A 137 13.22 12.58 -6.99
C LEU A 137 12.90 11.27 -7.72
N ILE A 138 11.76 10.63 -7.38
CA ILE A 138 11.33 9.39 -8.01
C ILE A 138 11.17 9.57 -9.52
N ASN A 139 10.42 10.59 -9.95
CA ASN A 139 10.11 10.80 -11.36
C ASN A 139 11.36 11.16 -12.20
N SER A 140 12.40 11.72 -11.57
CA SER A 140 13.66 12.06 -12.25
C SER A 140 14.55 10.87 -12.55
N VAL A 141 14.33 9.71 -11.94
CA VAL A 141 15.19 8.53 -12.12
C VAL A 141 14.47 7.29 -12.64
N ILE A 142 13.19 7.14 -12.32
CA ILE A 142 12.44 5.87 -12.49
C ILE A 142 12.42 5.36 -13.94
N PHE A 143 12.46 6.28 -14.93
CA PHE A 143 12.41 5.96 -16.36
C PHE A 143 13.68 5.26 -16.88
N SER A 144 14.78 5.32 -16.13
CA SER A 144 16.06 4.68 -16.47
C SER A 144 16.24 3.30 -15.81
N ALA A 145 15.25 2.81 -15.04
CA ALA A 145 15.29 1.46 -14.52
C ALA A 145 15.04 0.42 -15.62
N ALA A 146 15.74 -0.71 -15.57
CA ALA A 146 15.56 -1.81 -16.51
C ALA A 146 14.16 -2.41 -16.38
N GLN A 147 13.58 -2.81 -17.52
CA GLN A 147 12.24 -3.43 -17.55
C GLN A 147 12.31 -4.97 -17.62
N ASP A 148 13.41 -5.50 -18.10
CA ASP A 148 13.63 -6.94 -18.17
C ASP A 148 14.23 -7.47 -16.87
N GLN A 149 13.94 -8.73 -16.55
CA GLN A 149 14.39 -9.39 -15.33
C GLN A 149 15.72 -10.15 -15.49
N SER A 150 16.43 -10.00 -16.60
CA SER A 150 17.73 -10.64 -16.81
C SER A 150 18.76 -10.16 -15.79
N ARG A 151 18.62 -8.93 -15.32
CA ARG A 151 19.41 -8.32 -14.25
C ARG A 151 18.48 -7.70 -13.20
N PRO A 152 17.98 -8.49 -12.24
CA PRO A 152 16.98 -8.04 -11.27
C PRO A 152 17.35 -6.78 -10.48
N VAL A 153 18.63 -6.60 -10.15
CA VAL A 153 19.13 -5.42 -9.42
C VAL A 153 18.88 -4.12 -10.20
N LEU A 154 18.93 -4.15 -11.53
CA LEU A 154 18.72 -2.97 -12.38
C LEU A 154 17.23 -2.62 -12.53
N THR A 155 16.32 -3.50 -12.14
CA THR A 155 14.87 -3.20 -12.16
C THR A 155 14.44 -2.36 -10.96
N GLY A 156 15.34 -2.09 -10.01
CA GLY A 156 15.10 -1.29 -8.82
C GLY A 156 15.71 0.12 -8.91
N VAL A 157 15.29 0.95 -7.99
CA VAL A 157 15.88 2.25 -7.68
C VAL A 157 16.78 2.09 -6.48
N LYS A 158 18.06 2.38 -6.62
CA LYS A 158 19.00 2.43 -5.49
C LYS A 158 18.77 3.71 -4.71
N PHE A 159 18.61 3.58 -3.42
CA PHE A 159 18.62 4.64 -2.43
C PHE A 159 19.95 4.57 -1.68
N SER A 160 20.62 5.69 -1.55
CA SER A 160 21.86 5.83 -0.77
C SER A 160 21.75 7.08 0.09
N ILE A 161 21.99 6.94 1.38
CA ILE A 161 22.06 8.08 2.30
C ILE A 161 23.46 8.14 2.87
N THR A 162 24.14 9.28 2.66
CA THR A 162 25.47 9.56 3.16
C THR A 162 25.54 11.04 3.52
N ASN A 163 25.99 11.38 4.72
CA ASN A 163 26.09 12.76 5.20
C ASN A 163 24.79 13.56 5.04
N ASN A 164 23.67 12.99 5.44
CA ASN A 164 22.30 13.56 5.32
C ASN A 164 21.85 13.85 3.88
N LYS A 165 22.55 13.31 2.89
CA LYS A 165 22.22 13.44 1.47
C LYS A 165 21.62 12.16 0.93
N LEU A 166 20.35 12.23 0.54
CA LEU A 166 19.64 11.15 -0.16
C LEU A 166 20.00 11.18 -1.64
N THR A 167 20.52 10.08 -2.17
CA THR A 167 20.79 9.91 -3.59
C THR A 167 19.97 8.75 -4.13
N LEU A 168 19.21 8.99 -5.20
CA LEU A 168 18.51 7.97 -5.96
C LEU A 168 19.26 7.71 -7.27
N ALA A 169 19.44 6.45 -7.61
CA ALA A 169 20.09 6.04 -8.86
C ALA A 169 19.38 4.87 -9.53
N THR A 170 19.28 4.90 -10.87
CA THR A 170 18.78 3.81 -11.71
C THR A 170 19.62 3.66 -12.96
N ALA A 171 19.73 2.43 -13.46
CA ALA A 171 20.43 2.14 -14.72
C ALA A 171 19.77 0.94 -15.44
N ASP A 172 19.89 0.90 -16.78
CA ASP A 172 19.43 -0.24 -17.59
C ASP A 172 20.56 -0.87 -18.43
N GLY A 173 21.80 -0.43 -18.21
CA GLY A 173 22.99 -0.85 -18.95
C GLY A 173 23.33 0.03 -20.16
N PHE A 174 22.42 0.94 -20.58
CA PHE A 174 22.64 1.92 -21.67
C PHE A 174 22.60 3.36 -21.17
N ARG A 175 21.86 3.62 -20.11
CA ARG A 175 21.70 4.93 -19.50
C ARG A 175 21.70 4.81 -17.99
N LEU A 176 22.07 5.92 -17.34
CA LEU A 176 22.14 6.07 -15.88
C LEU A 176 21.47 7.40 -15.53
N SER A 177 20.58 7.36 -14.56
CA SER A 177 20.00 8.57 -13.95
C SER A 177 20.34 8.61 -12.48
N ILE A 178 20.82 9.76 -12.02
CA ILE A 178 21.16 10.02 -10.61
C ILE A 178 20.60 11.37 -10.22
N ILE A 179 20.01 11.44 -9.06
CA ILE A 179 19.58 12.69 -8.43
C ILE A 179 19.88 12.65 -6.95
N SER A 180 20.17 13.80 -6.36
CA SER A 180 20.43 13.91 -4.92
C SER A 180 19.61 15.03 -4.31
N PHE A 181 19.30 14.89 -3.02
CA PHE A 181 18.52 15.81 -2.21
C PHE A 181 19.07 15.84 -0.79
N GLU A 182 19.23 17.03 -0.23
CA GLU A 182 19.66 17.22 1.16
C GLU A 182 18.44 17.00 2.08
N LEU A 183 18.57 16.07 3.03
CA LEU A 183 17.55 15.81 4.03
C LEU A 183 17.69 16.79 5.20
N GLU A 184 16.57 17.30 5.68
CA GLU A 184 16.54 18.27 6.79
C GLU A 184 16.75 17.59 8.17
N ASN A 185 16.58 16.27 8.24
CA ASN A 185 16.77 15.50 9.46
C ASN A 185 18.26 15.41 9.82
N GLU A 186 18.56 15.52 11.11
CA GLU A 186 19.92 15.33 11.62
C GLU A 186 20.17 13.86 12.01
N ASN A 187 21.43 13.42 11.88
CA ASN A 187 21.89 12.10 12.32
C ASN A 187 21.22 10.90 11.65
N ILE A 188 20.90 11.00 10.34
CA ILE A 188 20.42 9.87 9.58
C ILE A 188 21.55 8.86 9.39
N PRO A 189 21.33 7.57 9.68
CA PRO A 189 22.37 6.55 9.48
C PRO A 189 22.72 6.43 8.01
N GLU A 190 24.00 6.18 7.71
CA GLU A 190 24.41 5.82 6.36
C GLU A 190 23.81 4.48 5.97
N ILE A 191 23.09 4.45 4.87
CA ILE A 191 22.32 3.28 4.45
C ILE A 191 22.20 3.21 2.94
N ASP A 192 22.29 1.99 2.42
CA ASP A 192 22.05 1.66 1.01
C ASP A 192 20.97 0.58 0.91
N PHE A 193 19.97 0.79 0.05
CA PHE A 193 18.95 -0.20 -0.24
C PHE A 193 18.37 0.00 -1.65
N ILE A 194 17.66 -1.03 -2.14
CA ILE A 194 17.03 -1.00 -3.47
C ILE A 194 15.53 -1.24 -3.30
N VAL A 195 14.73 -0.37 -3.92
CA VAL A 195 13.27 -0.51 -4.00
C VAL A 195 12.90 -0.86 -5.43
N PRO A 196 12.08 -1.90 -5.69
CA PRO A 196 11.61 -2.19 -7.04
C PRO A 196 10.97 -0.95 -7.69
N ALA A 197 11.37 -0.62 -8.91
CA ALA A 197 10.88 0.58 -9.59
C ALA A 197 9.36 0.56 -9.78
N LYS A 198 8.76 -0.62 -10.01
CA LYS A 198 7.30 -0.79 -10.11
C LYS A 198 6.61 -0.39 -8.81
N SER A 199 7.11 -0.84 -7.65
CA SER A 199 6.54 -0.49 -6.34
C SER A 199 6.68 1.00 -6.06
N LEU A 200 7.85 1.58 -6.37
CA LEU A 200 8.09 3.01 -6.18
C LEU A 200 7.23 3.88 -7.12
N LEU A 201 6.90 3.38 -8.31
CA LEU A 201 5.96 4.05 -9.21
C LEU A 201 4.55 4.14 -8.59
N GLU A 202 4.08 3.10 -7.89
CA GLU A 202 2.80 3.15 -7.19
C GLU A 202 2.84 4.12 -6.00
N VAL A 203 3.96 4.16 -5.26
CA VAL A 203 4.19 5.21 -4.24
C VAL A 203 4.06 6.60 -4.88
N SER A 204 4.74 6.87 -6.00
CA SER A 204 4.70 8.18 -6.67
C SER A 204 3.30 8.61 -7.11
N ARG A 205 2.39 7.67 -7.36
CA ARG A 205 1.00 7.94 -7.74
C ARG A 205 0.12 8.32 -6.54
N ILE A 206 0.50 7.91 -5.34
CA ILE A 206 -0.22 8.24 -4.10
C ILE A 206 0.24 9.59 -3.55
N LEU A 207 1.52 9.94 -3.73
CA LEU A 207 2.12 11.17 -3.20
C LEU A 207 1.33 12.47 -3.46
N PRO A 208 0.73 12.72 -4.65
CA PRO A 208 -0.03 13.95 -4.90
C PRO A 208 -1.26 14.13 -3.99
N PHE A 209 -1.75 13.06 -3.38
CA PHE A 209 -2.90 13.07 -2.48
C PHE A 209 -2.50 13.12 -1.01
N THR A 210 -1.19 13.04 -0.71
CA THR A 210 -0.62 13.06 0.64
C THR A 210 -0.32 14.51 1.03
N LYS A 211 -0.76 14.93 2.21
CA LYS A 211 -0.56 16.29 2.74
C LYS A 211 0.57 16.35 3.76
N ASP A 212 0.74 15.29 4.51
CA ASP A 212 1.72 15.18 5.58
C ASP A 212 3.05 14.66 5.05
N ASP A 213 4.12 14.87 5.80
CA ASP A 213 5.43 14.34 5.48
C ASP A 213 5.44 12.81 5.53
N ILE A 214 6.24 12.22 4.66
CA ILE A 214 6.35 10.77 4.51
C ILE A 214 7.43 10.27 5.45
N SER A 215 7.04 9.38 6.36
CA SER A 215 7.98 8.67 7.22
C SER A 215 8.39 7.35 6.55
N ILE A 216 9.70 7.14 6.41
CA ILE A 216 10.26 5.95 5.77
C ILE A 216 10.94 5.10 6.83
N PHE A 217 10.57 3.82 6.88
CA PHE A 217 11.07 2.86 7.87
C PHE A 217 11.75 1.70 7.16
N MET A 218 12.83 1.21 7.75
CA MET A 218 13.52 -0.01 7.34
C MET A 218 13.30 -1.11 8.38
N THR A 219 12.82 -2.25 7.95
CA THR A 219 12.68 -3.41 8.84
C THR A 219 13.96 -4.23 8.87
N LYS A 220 14.55 -4.42 10.07
CA LYS A 220 15.84 -5.12 10.25
C LYS A 220 15.80 -6.60 9.85
N ALA A 221 14.65 -7.27 10.03
CA ALA A 221 14.52 -8.72 9.87
C ALA A 221 14.15 -9.19 8.46
N SER A 222 13.55 -8.34 7.63
CA SER A 222 12.90 -8.77 6.39
C SER A 222 13.30 -7.99 5.14
N ASN A 223 14.27 -7.09 5.24
CA ASN A 223 14.70 -6.23 4.11
C ASN A 223 13.52 -5.51 3.43
N GLN A 224 12.57 -5.02 4.21
CA GLN A 224 11.41 -4.31 3.71
C GLN A 224 11.51 -2.82 4.03
N VAL A 225 10.95 -2.01 3.15
CA VAL A 225 10.83 -0.56 3.31
C VAL A 225 9.35 -0.22 3.43
N ILE A 226 8.99 0.53 4.48
CA ILE A 226 7.63 0.99 4.72
C ILE A 226 7.57 2.50 4.49
N PHE A 227 6.63 2.95 3.67
CA PHE A 227 6.31 4.36 3.44
C PHE A 227 4.99 4.66 4.15
N LYS A 228 5.03 5.44 5.23
CA LYS A 228 3.85 5.89 5.98
C LYS A 228 3.51 7.31 5.57
N MET A 229 2.30 7.49 5.09
CA MET A 229 1.78 8.73 4.50
C MET A 229 0.48 9.13 5.18
#